data_458a2176916aaf94ed9485a24660d37f
#
_entry.id   458a2176916aaf94ed9485a24660d37f
#
_cell.length_a   1.000
_cell.length_b   1.000
_cell.length_c   1.000
_cell.angle_alpha   90.00
_cell.angle_beta   90.00
_cell.angle_gamma   90.00
#
_symmetry.space_group_name_H-M   'P 1'
#
loop_
_entity.id
_entity.type
_entity.pdbx_description
1 polymer ?
#
loop_
_entity_poly.entity_id
_entity_poly.type
_entity_poly.pdbx_seq_one_letter_code
_entity_poly.pdbx_strand_id
1 'polypeptide(L)'
;MIRKIVLGLTVAAFACTGAALAQGIKRTPLQKIDFPAGYTTVTAIAEIPAGGSAGRHTHPGVETGYVIEGEGDLMIDGQPTKHLKPGDSWAIPAGAIHDAKVSGDKPLKIMAIYIVEKDKPLATPVP
;
A
#
# COMPACT_ATOMS: atom_id res chain seq x y z
N MET A 1 -44.06 -32.25 46.49
CA MET A 1 -43.47 -30.91 46.16
C MET A 1 -42.36 -31.11 45.14
N ILE A 2 -42.60 -30.80 43.88
CA ILE A 2 -41.61 -30.99 42.82
C ILE A 2 -41.03 -29.57 42.49
N ARG A 3 -39.77 -29.34 42.84
CA ARG A 3 -39.06 -28.14 42.50
C ARG A 3 -38.60 -28.19 41.03
N LYS A 4 -39.18 -27.35 40.19
CA LYS A 4 -38.71 -27.15 38.83
C LYS A 4 -37.47 -26.27 38.84
N ILE A 5 -36.32 -26.82 38.46
CA ILE A 5 -35.10 -26.07 38.23
C ILE A 5 -35.18 -25.53 36.80
N VAL A 6 -35.30 -24.20 36.63
CA VAL A 6 -35.19 -23.53 35.34
C VAL A 6 -33.70 -23.22 35.13
N LEU A 7 -33.10 -23.94 34.19
CA LEU A 7 -31.73 -23.71 33.76
C LEU A 7 -31.72 -22.57 32.73
N GLY A 8 -31.33 -21.39 33.18
CA GLY A 8 -31.18 -20.24 32.30
C GLY A 8 -29.96 -20.40 31.41
N LEU A 9 -30.20 -20.54 30.08
CA LEU A 9 -29.16 -20.59 29.08
C LEU A 9 -28.75 -19.14 28.73
N THR A 10 -27.65 -18.67 29.30
CA THR A 10 -27.04 -17.38 28.90
C THR A 10 -26.26 -17.58 27.62
N VAL A 11 -26.83 -17.11 26.49
CA VAL A 11 -26.13 -17.02 25.21
C VAL A 11 -25.18 -15.82 25.29
N ALA A 12 -23.89 -16.07 25.47
CA ALA A 12 -22.86 -15.06 25.32
C ALA A 12 -22.69 -14.74 23.83
N ALA A 13 -23.18 -13.57 23.40
CA ALA A 13 -22.93 -13.05 22.06
C ALA A 13 -21.44 -12.66 21.97
N PHE A 14 -20.64 -13.48 21.31
CA PHE A 14 -19.29 -13.09 20.90
C PHE A 14 -19.41 -12.04 19.79
N ALA A 15 -19.23 -10.76 20.13
CA ALA A 15 -19.03 -9.72 19.15
C ALA A 15 -17.64 -9.93 18.51
N CYS A 16 -17.61 -10.56 17.34
CA CYS A 16 -16.45 -10.52 16.47
C CYS A 16 -16.25 -9.06 16.00
N THR A 17 -15.47 -8.31 16.75
CA THR A 17 -14.88 -7.07 16.22
C THR A 17 -13.83 -7.49 15.20
N GLY A 18 -14.26 -7.67 13.93
CA GLY A 18 -13.35 -7.80 12.82
C GLY A 18 -12.55 -6.51 12.73
N ALA A 19 -11.29 -6.52 13.19
CA ALA A 19 -10.33 -5.50 12.82
C ALA A 19 -10.26 -5.54 11.29
N ALA A 20 -10.78 -4.51 10.62
CA ALA A 20 -10.55 -4.30 9.21
C ALA A 20 -9.03 -4.13 9.06
N LEU A 21 -8.36 -5.20 8.62
CA LEU A 21 -6.96 -5.12 8.23
C LEU A 21 -6.91 -4.07 7.12
N ALA A 22 -6.18 -2.98 7.35
CA ALA A 22 -5.91 -1.99 6.32
C ALA A 22 -5.32 -2.76 5.14
N GLN A 23 -6.06 -2.83 4.03
CA GLN A 23 -5.61 -3.53 2.84
C GLN A 23 -4.51 -2.67 2.23
N GLY A 24 -3.28 -3.11 2.44
CA GLY A 24 -2.10 -2.42 1.96
C GLY A 24 -1.87 -2.60 0.46
N ILE A 25 -0.78 -2.03 -0.02
CA ILE A 25 -0.33 -2.14 -1.40
C ILE A 25 0.13 -3.57 -1.72
N LYS A 26 -0.32 -4.11 -2.85
CA LYS A 26 0.20 -5.33 -3.46
C LYS A 26 1.15 -4.95 -4.58
N ARG A 27 2.38 -5.47 -4.54
CA ARG A 27 3.36 -5.31 -5.63
C ARG A 27 3.58 -6.64 -6.32
N THR A 28 3.37 -6.66 -7.64
CA THR A 28 3.61 -7.82 -8.50
C THR A 28 4.80 -7.51 -9.41
N PRO A 29 6.00 -8.03 -9.12
CA PRO A 29 7.17 -7.83 -9.97
C PRO A 29 6.94 -8.39 -11.36
N LEU A 30 7.30 -7.61 -12.38
CA LEU A 30 7.27 -8.00 -13.78
C LEU A 30 8.67 -8.33 -14.29
N GLN A 31 9.65 -7.48 -13.94
CA GLN A 31 11.03 -7.63 -14.36
C GLN A 31 11.97 -7.16 -13.25
N LYS A 32 13.15 -7.76 -13.22
CA LYS A 32 14.23 -7.41 -12.30
C LYS A 32 15.57 -7.54 -13.03
N ILE A 33 16.41 -6.52 -12.93
CA ILE A 33 17.76 -6.52 -13.47
C ILE A 33 18.72 -5.79 -12.52
N ASP A 34 19.90 -6.36 -12.31
CA ASP A 34 20.95 -5.72 -11.51
C ASP A 34 21.70 -4.68 -12.36
N PHE A 35 21.20 -3.46 -12.34
CA PHE A 35 21.78 -2.29 -13.00
C PHE A 35 21.13 -1.00 -12.43
N PRO A 36 21.90 0.12 -12.25
CA PRO A 36 23.37 0.24 -12.41
C PRO A 36 24.14 -0.51 -11.32
N ALA A 37 25.47 -0.50 -11.38
CA ALA A 37 26.32 -1.20 -10.41
C ALA A 37 25.93 -0.81 -8.97
N GLY A 38 25.73 -1.80 -8.09
CA GLY A 38 25.28 -1.62 -6.71
C GLY A 38 23.77 -1.43 -6.53
N TYR A 39 23.00 -1.45 -7.62
CA TYR A 39 21.55 -1.29 -7.62
C TYR A 39 20.83 -2.43 -8.32
N THR A 40 19.55 -2.56 -8.01
CA THR A 40 18.61 -3.39 -8.75
C THR A 40 17.49 -2.51 -9.29
N THR A 41 17.20 -2.64 -10.58
CA THR A 41 16.01 -2.05 -11.19
C THR A 41 14.89 -3.07 -11.20
N VAL A 42 13.73 -2.72 -10.64
CA VAL A 42 12.52 -3.56 -10.59
C VAL A 42 11.39 -2.82 -11.27
N THR A 43 10.75 -3.46 -12.25
CA THR A 43 9.46 -3.02 -12.79
C THR A 43 8.36 -3.87 -12.18
N ALA A 44 7.32 -3.24 -11.63
CA ALA A 44 6.21 -3.92 -10.97
C ALA A 44 4.86 -3.27 -11.30
N ILE A 45 3.80 -4.05 -11.18
CA ILE A 45 2.45 -3.51 -11.00
C ILE A 45 2.21 -3.37 -9.49
N ALA A 46 1.87 -2.17 -9.08
CA ALA A 46 1.43 -1.88 -7.71
C ALA A 46 -0.07 -1.61 -7.72
N GLU A 47 -0.79 -2.26 -6.82
CA GLU A 47 -2.25 -2.14 -6.68
C GLU A 47 -2.59 -1.79 -5.24
N ILE A 48 -3.37 -0.72 -5.07
CA ILE A 48 -3.91 -0.30 -3.78
C ILE A 48 -5.43 -0.41 -3.88
N PRO A 49 -6.10 -1.20 -3.04
CA PRO A 49 -7.55 -1.40 -3.13
C PRO A 49 -8.31 -0.10 -2.83
N ALA A 50 -9.56 -0.03 -3.29
CA ALA A 50 -10.45 1.09 -2.99
C ALA A 50 -10.53 1.32 -1.48
N GLY A 51 -10.45 2.60 -1.05
CA GLY A 51 -10.43 2.99 0.36
C GLY A 51 -9.13 2.66 1.11
N GLY A 52 -8.12 2.07 0.42
CA GLY A 52 -6.84 1.71 1.01
C GLY A 52 -5.74 2.77 0.82
N SER A 53 -4.60 2.50 1.42
CA SER A 53 -3.36 3.25 1.22
C SER A 53 -2.16 2.32 1.15
N ALA A 54 -1.06 2.81 0.57
CA ALA A 54 0.21 2.10 0.57
C ALA A 54 0.82 2.02 1.99
N GLY A 55 0.44 2.96 2.86
CA GLY A 55 1.11 3.22 4.14
C GLY A 55 2.40 4.03 3.96
N ARG A 56 2.72 4.86 4.96
CA ARG A 56 3.94 5.66 4.93
C ARG A 56 5.17 4.76 4.88
N HIS A 57 6.04 5.00 3.92
CA HIS A 57 7.25 4.18 3.72
C HIS A 57 8.33 4.94 2.94
N THR A 58 9.50 4.33 2.85
CA THR A 58 10.63 4.80 2.04
C THR A 58 11.12 3.68 1.13
N HIS A 59 11.86 4.06 0.09
CA HIS A 59 12.66 3.13 -0.74
C HIS A 59 14.15 3.47 -0.63
N PRO A 60 15.06 2.49 -0.65
CA PRO A 60 16.51 2.73 -0.68
C PRO A 60 16.97 3.11 -2.10
N GLY A 61 16.27 4.00 -2.76
CA GLY A 61 16.49 4.42 -4.12
C GLY A 61 15.32 5.21 -4.69
N VAL A 62 15.33 5.43 -5.99
CA VAL A 62 14.31 6.21 -6.70
C VAL A 62 13.13 5.32 -7.06
N GLU A 63 11.91 5.85 -6.93
CA GLU A 63 10.70 5.31 -7.54
C GLU A 63 10.20 6.25 -8.62
N THR A 64 9.82 5.72 -9.76
CA THR A 64 8.99 6.40 -10.75
C THR A 64 7.73 5.61 -10.99
N GLY A 65 6.63 6.28 -11.26
CA GLY A 65 5.35 5.60 -11.48
C GLY A 65 4.51 6.25 -12.56
N TYR A 66 3.58 5.46 -13.07
CA TYR A 66 2.58 5.85 -14.05
C TYR A 66 1.24 5.21 -13.69
N VAL A 67 0.17 6.02 -13.63
CA VAL A 67 -1.17 5.54 -13.31
C VAL A 67 -1.78 4.85 -14.54
N ILE A 68 -2.12 3.58 -14.38
CA ILE A 68 -2.84 2.79 -15.39
C ILE A 68 -4.35 2.97 -15.20
N GLU A 69 -4.83 2.86 -13.95
CA GLU A 69 -6.25 2.84 -13.61
C GLU A 69 -6.47 3.36 -12.19
N GLY A 70 -7.65 3.92 -11.94
CA GLY A 70 -8.03 4.45 -10.63
C GLY A 70 -7.48 5.85 -10.36
N GLU A 71 -7.82 6.40 -9.20
CA GLU A 71 -7.41 7.73 -8.75
C GLU A 71 -6.95 7.68 -7.30
N GLY A 72 -6.04 8.57 -6.93
CA GLY A 72 -5.52 8.65 -5.58
C GLY A 72 -4.70 9.90 -5.33
N ASP A 73 -4.31 10.07 -4.09
CA ASP A 73 -3.49 11.19 -3.65
C ASP A 73 -2.09 10.68 -3.27
N LEU A 74 -1.07 11.19 -3.94
CA LEU A 74 0.33 10.97 -3.60
C LEU A 74 0.78 12.06 -2.63
N MET A 75 1.25 11.63 -1.48
CA MET A 75 1.78 12.48 -0.42
C MET A 75 3.27 12.16 -0.25
N ILE A 76 4.12 13.16 -0.48
CA ILE A 76 5.57 13.10 -0.23
C ILE A 76 5.86 14.14 0.85
N ASP A 77 6.53 13.74 1.92
CA ASP A 77 6.85 14.67 3.02
C ASP A 77 7.59 15.90 2.50
N GLY A 78 7.13 17.07 2.92
CA GLY A 78 7.70 18.36 2.49
C GLY A 78 7.23 18.84 1.11
N GLN A 79 6.32 18.14 0.44
CA GLN A 79 5.76 18.54 -0.85
C GLN A 79 4.23 18.67 -0.79
N PRO A 80 3.62 19.49 -1.65
CA PRO A 80 2.17 19.50 -1.79
C PRO A 80 1.64 18.13 -2.23
N THR A 81 0.49 17.72 -1.69
CA THR A 81 -0.22 16.52 -2.15
C THR A 81 -0.54 16.62 -3.63
N LYS A 82 -0.24 15.57 -4.38
CA LYS A 82 -0.54 15.47 -5.82
C LYS A 82 -1.68 14.50 -6.05
N HIS A 83 -2.79 14.99 -6.57
CA HIS A 83 -3.86 14.12 -7.06
C HIS A 83 -3.42 13.41 -8.36
N LEU A 84 -3.61 12.10 -8.41
CA LEU A 84 -3.21 11.22 -9.50
C LEU A 84 -4.43 10.63 -10.19
N LYS A 85 -4.42 10.63 -11.51
CA LYS A 85 -5.42 9.99 -12.38
C LYS A 85 -4.72 9.25 -13.53
N PRO A 86 -5.42 8.39 -14.28
CA PRO A 86 -4.83 7.66 -15.40
C PRO A 86 -4.08 8.58 -16.36
N GLY A 87 -2.84 8.20 -16.70
CA GLY A 87 -1.92 8.97 -17.53
C GLY A 87 -0.95 9.86 -16.76
N ASP A 88 -1.16 10.09 -15.46
CA ASP A 88 -0.23 10.85 -14.65
C ASP A 88 1.01 10.02 -14.29
N SER A 89 2.13 10.72 -14.12
CA SER A 89 3.39 10.14 -13.67
C SER A 89 4.05 10.99 -12.58
N TRP A 90 4.98 10.37 -11.85
CA TRP A 90 5.75 11.03 -10.81
C TRP A 90 7.12 10.39 -10.65
N ALA A 91 7.97 11.07 -9.89
CA ALA A 91 9.23 10.54 -9.39
C ALA A 91 9.35 10.85 -7.89
N ILE A 92 9.78 9.87 -7.11
CA ILE A 92 10.05 9.98 -5.68
C ILE A 92 11.54 9.83 -5.46
N PRO A 93 12.20 10.83 -4.84
CA PRO A 93 13.63 10.76 -4.52
C PRO A 93 13.96 9.61 -3.57
N ALA A 94 15.19 9.13 -3.63
CA ALA A 94 15.68 8.11 -2.72
C ALA A 94 15.49 8.52 -1.25
N GLY A 95 14.93 7.62 -0.45
CA GLY A 95 14.72 7.82 0.98
C GLY A 95 13.60 8.77 1.35
N ALA A 96 12.90 9.39 0.40
CA ALA A 96 11.77 10.27 0.69
C ALA A 96 10.60 9.48 1.30
N ILE A 97 10.08 9.96 2.44
CA ILE A 97 8.91 9.37 3.08
C ILE A 97 7.68 9.74 2.26
N HIS A 98 6.89 8.76 1.88
CA HIS A 98 5.69 8.98 1.08
C HIS A 98 4.61 7.93 1.34
N ASP A 99 3.39 8.26 0.89
CA ASP A 99 2.21 7.40 0.90
C ASP A 99 1.37 7.68 -0.35
N ALA A 100 0.59 6.71 -0.78
CA ALA A 100 -0.44 6.89 -1.80
C ALA A 100 -1.77 6.37 -1.25
N LYS A 101 -2.82 7.20 -1.28
CA LYS A 101 -4.14 6.87 -0.77
C LYS A 101 -5.16 6.91 -1.90
N VAL A 102 -5.97 5.86 -2.02
CA VAL A 102 -7.02 5.79 -3.03
C VAL A 102 -8.15 6.75 -2.69
N SER A 103 -8.55 7.60 -3.65
CA SER A 103 -9.61 8.59 -3.48
C SER A 103 -10.93 8.20 -4.15
N GLY A 104 -10.93 7.19 -5.01
CA GLY A 104 -12.09 6.72 -5.74
C GLY A 104 -12.67 5.41 -5.20
N ASP A 105 -13.64 4.86 -5.91
CA ASP A 105 -14.30 3.59 -5.63
C ASP A 105 -13.64 2.39 -6.33
N LYS A 106 -12.60 2.64 -7.12
CA LYS A 106 -11.80 1.63 -7.83
C LYS A 106 -10.40 1.52 -7.23
N PRO A 107 -9.76 0.36 -7.34
CA PRO A 107 -8.34 0.24 -7.00
C PRO A 107 -7.47 1.22 -7.81
N LEU A 108 -6.44 1.75 -7.18
CA LEU A 108 -5.38 2.49 -7.87
C LEU A 108 -4.35 1.49 -8.39
N LYS A 109 -4.19 1.42 -9.71
CA LYS A 109 -3.25 0.52 -10.38
C LYS A 109 -2.15 1.33 -11.06
N ILE A 110 -0.93 0.99 -10.73
CA ILE A 110 0.27 1.74 -11.06
C ILE A 110 1.27 0.80 -11.72
N MET A 111 1.91 1.24 -12.80
CA MET A 111 3.20 0.70 -13.20
C MET A 111 4.28 1.47 -12.46
N ALA A 112 5.02 0.79 -11.59
CA ALA A 112 6.10 1.38 -10.81
C ALA A 112 7.45 0.81 -11.24
N ILE A 113 8.46 1.69 -11.29
CA ILE A 113 9.84 1.33 -11.55
C ILE A 113 10.67 1.81 -10.38
N TYR A 114 11.37 0.88 -9.75
CA TYR A 114 12.25 1.10 -8.61
C TYR A 114 13.69 0.91 -9.04
N ILE A 115 14.55 1.88 -8.75
CA ILE A 115 16.00 1.75 -8.89
C ILE A 115 16.55 1.87 -7.48
N VAL A 116 16.79 0.74 -6.84
CA VAL A 116 17.06 0.66 -5.40
C VAL A 116 18.40 -0.04 -5.12
N GLU A 117 19.01 0.30 -4.00
CA GLU A 117 20.25 -0.34 -3.56
C GLU A 117 20.04 -1.86 -3.47
N LYS A 118 21.00 -2.60 -4.07
CA LYS A 118 21.00 -4.06 -4.06
C LYS A 118 21.04 -4.61 -2.64
N ASP A 119 20.34 -5.72 -2.44
CA ASP A 119 20.28 -6.47 -1.16
C ASP A 119 19.63 -5.70 0.02
N LYS A 120 18.97 -4.57 -0.25
CA LYS A 120 18.11 -3.89 0.72
C LYS A 120 16.63 -4.19 0.50
N PRO A 121 15.78 -4.13 1.55
CA PRO A 121 14.34 -4.24 1.39
C PRO A 121 13.81 -3.19 0.42
N LEU A 122 12.92 -3.57 -0.50
CA LEU A 122 12.33 -2.65 -1.48
C LEU A 122 11.63 -1.47 -0.81
N ALA A 123 10.92 -1.72 0.27
CA ALA A 123 10.20 -0.70 1.04
C ALA A 123 10.41 -0.91 2.54
N THR A 124 10.56 0.19 3.27
CA THR A 124 10.66 0.20 4.73
C THR A 124 9.53 1.05 5.29
N PRO A 125 8.60 0.48 6.09
CA PRO A 125 7.54 1.24 6.75
C PRO A 125 8.10 2.32 7.67
N VAL A 126 7.39 3.46 7.75
CA VAL A 126 7.69 4.58 8.64
C VAL A 126 6.44 4.89 9.46
N PRO A 127 6.57 5.19 10.75
CA PRO A 127 5.47 5.58 11.62
C PRO A 127 4.70 6.82 11.13
#